data_ec235f56360c36888bfd8166080254a8
#
_entry.id   ec235f56360c36888bfd8166080254a8
#
_cell.length_a   1.000
_cell.length_b   1.000
_cell.length_c   1.000
_cell.angle_alpha   90.00
_cell.angle_beta   90.00
_cell.angle_gamma   90.00
#
_symmetry.space_group_name_H-M   'P 1'
#
loop_
_entity.id
_entity.type
_entity.pdbx_description
1 polymer ?
#
loop_
_entity_poly.entity_id
_entity_poly.type
_entity_poly.pdbx_seq_one_letter_code
_entity_poly.pdbx_strand_id
1 'polypeptide(L)'
;MRRGKIDISKLKTLPEKHELETAYYLADLGYDIEFIAPRNSPNVHTPDIFMDSVSWEIKCPKGKSKRTIENNFRKAKEQAENIIFDLRRINISEDKCVLELKLRFAQKRDVKRLLIIKKNGESLRFSR
;
A
#
# COMPACT_ATOMS: atom_id res chain seq x y z
N MET A 1 -21.80 2.24 -9.71
CA MET A 1 -20.52 1.55 -9.95
C MET A 1 -20.49 0.26 -9.16
N ARG A 2 -20.06 -0.81 -9.79
CA ARG A 2 -19.99 -2.11 -9.13
C ARG A 2 -18.80 -2.16 -8.14
N ARG A 3 -19.07 -2.66 -6.94
CA ARG A 3 -18.02 -2.90 -5.95
C ARG A 3 -17.13 -4.05 -6.42
N GLY A 4 -15.83 -3.95 -6.23
CA GLY A 4 -14.87 -5.02 -6.50
C GLY A 4 -14.93 -6.12 -5.45
N LYS A 5 -14.30 -7.24 -5.76
CA LYS A 5 -14.25 -8.42 -4.89
C LYS A 5 -12.94 -8.44 -4.11
N ILE A 6 -12.99 -9.00 -2.92
CA ILE A 6 -11.81 -9.26 -2.10
C ILE A 6 -11.67 -10.76 -1.92
N ASP A 7 -10.57 -11.32 -2.42
CA ASP A 7 -10.28 -12.76 -2.36
C ASP A 7 -9.19 -13.01 -1.33
N ILE A 8 -9.53 -13.71 -0.24
CA ILE A 8 -8.59 -14.13 0.80
C ILE A 8 -8.39 -15.65 0.83
N SER A 9 -8.90 -16.36 -0.21
CA SER A 9 -8.96 -17.83 -0.21
C SER A 9 -7.59 -18.51 -0.14
N LYS A 10 -6.52 -17.81 -0.53
CA LYS A 10 -5.16 -18.36 -0.52
C LYS A 10 -4.44 -18.18 0.80
N LEU A 11 -5.04 -17.45 1.75
CA LEU A 11 -4.42 -17.17 3.04
C LEU A 11 -4.79 -18.26 4.06
N LYS A 12 -3.83 -18.61 4.91
CA LYS A 12 -4.06 -19.53 6.03
C LYS A 12 -4.62 -18.82 7.26
N THR A 13 -4.31 -17.52 7.38
CA THR A 13 -4.80 -16.67 8.46
C THR A 13 -5.41 -15.41 7.84
N LEU A 14 -6.29 -14.75 8.56
CA LEU A 14 -6.89 -13.50 8.09
C LEU A 14 -5.82 -12.41 7.93
N PRO A 15 -5.97 -11.50 6.94
CA PRO A 15 -5.10 -10.34 6.85
C PRO A 15 -5.22 -9.49 8.10
N GLU A 16 -4.23 -8.64 8.34
CA GLU A 16 -4.31 -7.67 9.42
C GLU A 16 -5.44 -6.69 9.16
N LYS A 17 -6.03 -6.16 10.24
CA LYS A 17 -7.20 -5.28 10.15
C LYS A 17 -6.96 -4.09 9.23
N HIS A 18 -5.82 -3.43 9.35
CA HIS A 18 -5.51 -2.24 8.53
C HIS A 18 -5.36 -2.60 7.06
N GLU A 19 -4.84 -3.77 6.74
CA GLU A 19 -4.72 -4.24 5.35
C GLU A 19 -6.11 -4.50 4.75
N LEU A 20 -7.01 -5.11 5.52
CA LEU A 20 -8.39 -5.31 5.10
C LEU A 20 -9.11 -3.99 4.88
N GLU A 21 -8.90 -3.02 5.77
CA GLU A 21 -9.52 -1.70 5.61
C GLU A 21 -9.08 -1.03 4.31
N THR A 22 -7.79 -1.14 3.97
CA THR A 22 -7.28 -0.63 2.70
C THR A 22 -7.92 -1.38 1.52
N ALA A 23 -8.03 -2.71 1.61
CA ALA A 23 -8.66 -3.52 0.57
C ALA A 23 -10.13 -3.15 0.39
N TYR A 24 -10.88 -2.93 1.46
CA TYR A 24 -12.27 -2.49 1.37
C TYR A 24 -12.38 -1.14 0.66
N TYR A 25 -11.49 -0.21 0.97
CA TYR A 25 -11.45 1.08 0.29
C TYR A 25 -11.28 0.89 -1.22
N LEU A 26 -10.32 0.08 -1.62
CA LEU A 26 -10.03 -0.17 -3.04
C LEU A 26 -11.18 -0.90 -3.72
N ALA A 27 -11.79 -1.87 -3.04
CA ALA A 27 -12.94 -2.59 -3.58
C ALA A 27 -14.13 -1.66 -3.79
N ASP A 28 -14.33 -0.70 -2.89
CA ASP A 28 -15.40 0.30 -3.03
C ASP A 28 -15.17 1.19 -4.27
N LEU A 29 -13.93 1.35 -4.72
CA LEU A 29 -13.61 2.06 -5.95
C LEU A 29 -13.80 1.17 -7.20
N GLY A 30 -14.11 -0.12 -7.03
CA GLY A 30 -14.35 -1.04 -8.14
C GLY A 30 -13.19 -1.98 -8.46
N TYR A 31 -12.09 -1.92 -7.70
CA TYR A 31 -10.95 -2.81 -7.92
C TYR A 31 -11.21 -4.20 -7.33
N ASP A 32 -10.78 -5.23 -8.05
CA ASP A 32 -10.75 -6.59 -7.53
C ASP A 32 -9.40 -6.81 -6.86
N ILE A 33 -9.42 -7.30 -5.63
CA ILE A 33 -8.24 -7.47 -4.79
C ILE A 33 -8.06 -8.96 -4.46
N GLU A 34 -6.87 -9.49 -4.69
CA GLU A 34 -6.52 -10.85 -4.27
C GLU A 34 -5.36 -10.76 -3.30
N PHE A 35 -5.54 -11.26 -2.08
CA PHE A 35 -4.44 -11.33 -1.11
C PHE A 35 -3.48 -12.45 -1.48
N ILE A 36 -2.18 -12.16 -1.41
CA ILE A 36 -1.10 -13.07 -1.77
C ILE A 36 -0.66 -13.82 -0.52
N ALA A 37 -0.55 -15.15 -0.60
CA ALA A 37 -0.05 -15.96 0.50
C ALA A 37 1.44 -15.66 0.73
N PRO A 38 1.86 -15.33 1.98
CA PRO A 38 3.28 -15.11 2.25
C PRO A 38 4.10 -16.37 2.02
N ARG A 39 5.31 -16.22 1.53
CA ARG A 39 6.25 -17.32 1.40
C ARG A 39 7.01 -17.49 2.71
N ASN A 40 7.13 -18.74 3.18
CA ASN A 40 7.83 -19.09 4.43
C ASN A 40 9.32 -19.36 4.19
N SER A 41 9.98 -18.53 3.40
CA SER A 41 11.40 -18.70 3.11
C SER A 41 12.19 -17.52 3.68
N PRO A 42 13.36 -17.76 4.30
CA PRO A 42 14.20 -16.66 4.78
C PRO A 42 14.57 -15.70 3.63
N ASN A 43 14.56 -14.42 3.92
CA ASN A 43 14.96 -13.37 2.97
C ASN A 43 14.05 -13.26 1.72
N VAL A 44 12.87 -13.88 1.73
CA VAL A 44 11.89 -13.71 0.66
C VAL A 44 10.83 -12.73 1.12
N HIS A 45 10.72 -11.62 0.39
CA HIS A 45 9.72 -10.58 0.64
C HIS A 45 8.57 -10.77 -0.33
N THR A 46 7.35 -10.90 0.19
CA THR A 46 6.15 -11.13 -0.60
C THR A 46 5.26 -9.89 -0.54
N PRO A 47 4.85 -9.31 -1.68
CA PRO A 47 3.84 -8.26 -1.69
C PRO A 47 2.52 -8.75 -1.10
N ASP A 48 1.67 -7.82 -0.68
CA ASP A 48 0.43 -8.14 0.04
C ASP A 48 -0.71 -8.57 -0.87
N ILE A 49 -0.89 -7.90 -2.01
CA ILE A 49 -2.07 -8.12 -2.86
C ILE A 49 -1.73 -8.07 -4.36
N PHE A 50 -2.62 -8.67 -5.16
CA PHE A 50 -2.74 -8.39 -6.60
C PHE A 50 -3.91 -7.44 -6.84
N MET A 51 -3.68 -6.44 -7.67
CA MET A 51 -4.69 -5.50 -8.14
C MET A 51 -4.22 -4.96 -9.49
N ASP A 52 -5.13 -4.84 -10.46
CA ASP A 52 -4.78 -4.36 -11.83
C ASP A 52 -3.66 -5.20 -12.47
N SER A 53 -3.67 -6.50 -12.26
CA SER A 53 -2.71 -7.45 -12.84
C SER A 53 -1.26 -7.28 -12.36
N VAL A 54 -1.03 -6.51 -11.31
CA VAL A 54 0.30 -6.35 -10.69
C VAL A 54 0.20 -6.54 -9.18
N SER A 55 1.33 -6.86 -8.56
CA SER A 55 1.39 -7.02 -7.11
C SER A 55 1.76 -5.71 -6.44
N TRP A 56 1.19 -5.50 -5.24
CA TRP A 56 1.37 -4.27 -4.47
C TRP A 56 1.69 -4.59 -3.02
N GLU A 57 2.55 -3.77 -2.44
CA GLU A 57 2.80 -3.77 -1.01
C GLU A 57 1.95 -2.68 -0.37
N ILE A 58 1.25 -3.01 0.72
CA ILE A 58 0.40 -2.06 1.45
C ILE A 58 1.15 -1.57 2.68
N LYS A 59 1.24 -0.26 2.83
CA LYS A 59 1.75 0.38 4.05
C LYS A 59 0.69 1.31 4.62
N CYS A 60 0.34 1.08 5.89
CA CYS A 60 -0.63 1.89 6.62
C CYS A 60 0.08 2.52 7.81
N PRO A 61 0.96 3.51 7.57
CA PRO A 61 1.76 4.05 8.65
C PRO A 61 0.89 4.74 9.69
N LYS A 62 1.24 4.53 10.95
CA LYS A 62 0.69 5.31 12.05
C LYS A 62 1.86 5.74 12.92
N GLY A 63 1.82 6.92 13.44
CA GLY A 63 2.90 7.42 14.27
C GLY A 63 3.07 8.90 14.11
N LYS A 64 4.01 9.44 14.87
CA LYS A 64 4.27 10.87 14.95
C LYS A 64 5.69 11.25 14.54
N SER A 65 6.54 10.25 14.27
CA SER A 65 7.93 10.47 13.93
C SER A 65 8.08 11.05 12.53
N LYS A 66 9.01 11.98 12.37
CA LYS A 66 9.37 12.53 11.06
C LYS A 66 9.89 11.47 10.11
N ARG A 67 10.42 10.35 10.65
CA ARG A 67 10.98 9.26 9.84
C ARG A 67 9.98 8.17 9.51
N THR A 68 8.74 8.29 9.95
CA THR A 68 7.73 7.26 9.72
C THR A 68 7.57 6.93 8.23
N ILE A 69 7.42 7.95 7.39
CA ILE A 69 7.25 7.74 5.95
C ILE A 69 8.52 7.18 5.32
N GLU A 70 9.68 7.75 5.66
CA GLU A 70 10.97 7.27 5.14
C GLU A 70 11.18 5.79 5.44
N ASN A 71 10.98 5.39 6.70
CA ASN A 71 11.19 4.01 7.12
C ASN A 71 10.22 3.05 6.43
N ASN A 72 8.94 3.43 6.33
CA ASN A 72 7.95 2.60 5.66
C ASN A 72 8.23 2.48 4.16
N PHE A 73 8.64 3.57 3.52
CA PHE A 73 8.97 3.55 2.09
C PHE A 73 10.19 2.66 1.82
N ARG A 74 11.22 2.76 2.64
CA ARG A 74 12.41 1.94 2.50
C ARG A 74 12.09 0.44 2.59
N LYS A 75 11.25 0.05 3.55
CA LYS A 75 10.82 -1.35 3.70
C LYS A 75 9.94 -1.79 2.54
N ALA A 76 9.03 -0.93 2.11
CA ALA A 76 8.08 -1.27 1.04
C ALA A 76 8.80 -1.55 -0.29
N LYS A 77 9.79 -0.73 -0.64
CA LYS A 77 10.50 -0.90 -1.92
C LYS A 77 11.32 -2.19 -1.98
N GLU A 78 11.64 -2.77 -0.82
CA GLU A 78 12.32 -4.06 -0.75
C GLU A 78 11.34 -5.21 -1.01
N GLN A 79 10.04 -4.98 -0.86
CA GLN A 79 9.00 -6.00 -0.97
C GLN A 79 8.27 -5.97 -2.32
N ALA A 80 8.20 -4.80 -2.97
CA ALA A 80 7.46 -4.67 -4.22
C ALA A 80 7.91 -3.45 -5.02
N GLU A 81 7.62 -3.48 -6.32
CA GLU A 81 7.80 -2.33 -7.21
C GLU A 81 6.61 -1.38 -7.18
N ASN A 82 5.47 -1.85 -6.68
CA ASN A 82 4.23 -1.07 -6.62
C ASN A 82 3.80 -0.99 -5.16
N ILE A 83 3.58 0.23 -4.69
CA ILE A 83 3.36 0.49 -3.26
C ILE A 83 2.09 1.31 -3.08
N ILE A 84 1.28 0.90 -2.08
CA ILE A 84 0.10 1.65 -1.63
C ILE A 84 0.43 2.22 -0.26
N PHE A 85 0.33 3.55 -0.12
CA PHE A 85 0.41 4.22 1.17
C PHE A 85 -0.97 4.71 1.57
N ASP A 86 -1.53 4.08 2.59
CA ASP A 86 -2.82 4.47 3.16
C ASP A 86 -2.55 5.39 4.34
N LEU A 87 -2.77 6.69 4.18
CA LEU A 87 -2.45 7.71 5.17
C LEU A 87 -3.58 7.99 6.14
N ARG A 88 -4.65 7.19 6.11
CA ARG A 88 -5.82 7.48 6.96
C ARG A 88 -5.55 7.33 8.46
N ARG A 89 -4.47 6.63 8.84
CA ARG A 89 -4.09 6.39 10.25
C ARG A 89 -2.96 7.30 10.74
N ILE A 90 -2.36 8.11 9.87
CA ILE A 90 -1.15 8.87 10.20
C ILE A 90 -1.48 10.01 11.17
N ASN A 91 -0.57 10.31 12.09
CA ASN A 91 -0.73 11.37 13.11
C ASN A 91 0.21 12.56 12.89
N ILE A 92 0.73 12.70 11.67
CA ILE A 92 1.53 13.86 11.27
C ILE A 92 0.85 14.51 10.07
N SER A 93 1.34 15.69 9.69
CA SER A 93 0.74 16.43 8.58
C SER A 93 0.64 15.59 7.31
N GLU A 94 -0.57 15.40 6.79
CA GLU A 94 -0.81 14.66 5.56
C GLU A 94 -0.10 15.30 4.39
N ASP A 95 -0.14 16.64 4.30
CA ASP A 95 0.51 17.35 3.20
C ASP A 95 2.01 17.09 3.17
N LYS A 96 2.65 17.05 4.35
CA LYS A 96 4.08 16.72 4.45
C LYS A 96 4.34 15.29 4.02
N CYS A 97 3.46 14.35 4.39
CA CYS A 97 3.59 12.95 4.00
C CYS A 97 3.48 12.79 2.50
N VAL A 98 2.48 13.43 1.88
CA VAL A 98 2.28 13.38 0.43
C VAL A 98 3.49 13.94 -0.30
N LEU A 99 4.00 15.08 0.15
CA LEU A 99 5.18 15.70 -0.45
C LEU A 99 6.39 14.78 -0.36
N GLU A 100 6.63 14.18 0.80
CA GLU A 100 7.76 13.27 0.98
C GLU A 100 7.62 12.04 0.07
N LEU A 101 6.43 11.46 -0.03
CA LEU A 101 6.19 10.31 -0.89
C LEU A 101 6.44 10.63 -2.37
N LYS A 102 6.00 11.81 -2.81
CA LYS A 102 6.29 12.26 -4.18
C LYS A 102 7.79 12.39 -4.46
N LEU A 103 8.51 12.96 -3.51
CA LEU A 103 9.96 13.12 -3.63
C LEU A 103 10.67 11.76 -3.65
N ARG A 104 10.28 10.83 -2.78
CA ARG A 104 10.84 9.48 -2.74
C ARG A 104 10.56 8.73 -4.04
N PHE A 105 9.34 8.84 -4.55
CA PHE A 105 8.99 8.22 -5.82
C PHE A 105 9.84 8.77 -6.97
N ALA A 106 10.05 10.09 -7.01
CA ALA A 106 10.90 10.70 -8.03
C ALA A 106 12.34 10.22 -7.97
N GLN A 107 12.87 9.99 -6.75
CA GLN A 107 14.26 9.58 -6.52
C GLN A 107 14.50 8.08 -6.70
N LYS A 108 13.52 7.24 -6.36
CA LYS A 108 13.65 5.78 -6.32
C LYS A 108 12.99 5.16 -7.53
N ARG A 109 13.71 5.10 -8.62
CA ARG A 109 13.18 4.69 -9.92
C ARG A 109 12.85 3.20 -10.03
N ASP A 110 13.29 2.40 -9.07
CA ASP A 110 12.90 0.99 -8.95
C ASP A 110 11.46 0.82 -8.46
N VAL A 111 10.87 1.84 -7.86
CA VAL A 111 9.43 1.86 -7.57
C VAL A 111 8.70 2.32 -8.82
N LYS A 112 7.83 1.47 -9.35
CA LYS A 112 7.15 1.71 -10.64
C LYS A 112 5.81 2.41 -10.49
N ARG A 113 5.08 2.13 -9.43
CA ARG A 113 3.77 2.72 -9.17
C ARG A 113 3.63 3.07 -7.70
N LEU A 114 3.00 4.19 -7.42
CA LEU A 114 2.70 4.64 -6.06
C LEU A 114 1.24 5.09 -6.01
N LEU A 115 0.48 4.52 -5.09
CA LEU A 115 -0.90 4.92 -4.82
C LEU A 115 -0.96 5.46 -3.40
N ILE A 116 -1.46 6.68 -3.23
CA ILE A 116 -1.60 7.31 -1.92
C ILE A 116 -3.09 7.49 -1.63
N ILE A 117 -3.54 6.99 -0.48
CA ILE A 117 -4.91 7.18 0.00
C ILE A 117 -4.87 8.25 1.08
N LYS A 118 -5.61 9.33 0.86
CA LYS A 118 -5.66 10.47 1.77
C LYS A 118 -6.76 10.29 2.83
N LYS A 119 -6.69 11.06 3.90
CA LYS A 119 -7.67 10.99 4.99
C LYS A 119 -9.09 11.33 4.56
N ASN A 120 -9.24 12.19 3.55
CA ASN A 120 -10.54 12.58 3.02
C ASN A 120 -11.16 11.57 2.05
N GLY A 121 -10.47 10.44 1.81
CA GLY A 121 -10.94 9.42 0.89
C GLY A 121 -10.49 9.60 -0.55
N GLU A 122 -9.79 10.68 -0.87
CA GLU A 122 -9.20 10.84 -2.20
C GLU A 122 -7.97 9.97 -2.35
N SER A 123 -7.67 9.58 -3.59
CA SER A 123 -6.44 8.85 -3.89
C SER A 123 -5.62 9.60 -4.93
N LEU A 124 -4.30 9.48 -4.81
CA LEU A 124 -3.34 10.02 -5.77
C LEU A 124 -2.56 8.85 -6.35
N ARG A 125 -2.40 8.83 -7.67
CA ARG A 125 -1.76 7.71 -8.35
C ARG A 125 -0.62 8.20 -9.23
N PHE A 126 0.55 7.59 -9.06
CA PHE A 126 1.76 7.90 -9.82
C PHE A 126 2.28 6.64 -10.48
N SER A 127 2.77 6.76 -11.71
CA SER A 127 3.37 5.65 -12.45
C SER A 127 4.48 6.16 -13.37
N ARG A 128 5.33 5.22 -13.84
CA ARG A 128 6.39 5.54 -14.79
C ARG A 128 6.18 4.82 -16.11
#